data_d987bb181d15c3a1c2c88cac770193d2
#
_entry.id   d987bb181d15c3a1c2c88cac770193d2
#
_cell.length_a   1.000
_cell.length_b   1.000
_cell.length_c   1.000
_cell.angle_alpha   90.00
_cell.angle_beta   90.00
_cell.angle_gamma   90.00
#
_symmetry.space_group_name_H-M   'P 1'
#
loop_
_entity.id
_entity.type
_entity.pdbx_description
1 polymer ?
#
loop_
_entity_poly.entity_id
_entity_poly.type
_entity_poly.pdbx_seq_one_letter_code
_entity_poly.pdbx_strand_id
1 'polypeptide(L)'
;MVDRAFSEQKLADLYDLFAPWGGRSGDDAFYMEYILAADSVLDVGCGTGLILRKARELGHTGRLVGLDPADAMLDVGRHDRVDIEWTYGDPSTVTFSGEFDLVMMSGHAFQVFLADEQVLEAFSTVRQALREDGRFVFETRNPLARRWDDWVPGNAVEVPHPEGGVARMEHDVDLPIEGELVSFTSRFTAPTFDGVLESRSTLRFLSHASLNALLAEAGLEIEAQYGFWDRTPVTEQSPEIITVARRG
;
A
#
# COMPACT_ATOMS: atom_id res chain seq x y z
N MET A 1 15.60 1.42 -3.74
CA MET A 1 15.64 0.19 -4.60
C MET A 1 14.38 -0.59 -4.29
N VAL A 2 13.64 -1.02 -5.30
CA VAL A 2 12.39 -1.79 -5.12
C VAL A 2 12.72 -3.22 -4.70
N ASP A 3 11.99 -3.76 -3.75
CA ASP A 3 12.19 -5.12 -3.26
C ASP A 3 11.89 -6.16 -4.36
N ARG A 4 12.58 -7.29 -4.29
CA ARG A 4 12.45 -8.36 -5.28
C ARG A 4 11.02 -8.88 -5.39
N ALA A 5 10.27 -8.92 -4.27
CA ALA A 5 8.87 -9.33 -4.24
C ALA A 5 7.98 -8.54 -5.20
N PHE A 6 8.35 -7.30 -5.52
CA PHE A 6 7.60 -6.42 -6.41
C PHE A 6 8.26 -6.23 -7.78
N SER A 7 9.60 -6.34 -7.86
CA SER A 7 10.36 -6.07 -9.09
C SER A 7 10.60 -7.30 -9.97
N GLU A 8 10.40 -8.52 -9.45
CA GLU A 8 10.51 -9.75 -10.24
C GLU A 8 9.14 -10.18 -10.79
N GLN A 9 9.00 -10.26 -12.11
CA GLN A 9 7.73 -10.54 -12.79
C GLN A 9 7.02 -11.77 -12.25
N LYS A 10 7.72 -12.87 -12.02
CA LYS A 10 7.12 -14.10 -11.48
C LYS A 10 6.46 -13.91 -10.11
N LEU A 11 6.97 -13.00 -9.29
CA LEU A 11 6.41 -12.68 -7.98
C LEU A 11 5.26 -11.68 -8.11
N ALA A 12 5.38 -10.69 -9.00
CA ALA A 12 4.31 -9.76 -9.32
C ALA A 12 3.06 -10.48 -9.86
N ASP A 13 3.24 -11.49 -10.72
CA ASP A 13 2.14 -12.31 -11.28
C ASP A 13 1.35 -13.07 -10.19
N LEU A 14 1.99 -13.36 -9.05
CA LEU A 14 1.33 -14.05 -7.92
C LEU A 14 0.77 -13.09 -6.87
N TYR A 15 1.06 -11.79 -6.97
CA TYR A 15 0.74 -10.84 -5.90
C TYR A 15 -0.76 -10.83 -5.55
N ASP A 16 -1.62 -10.74 -6.55
CA ASP A 16 -3.08 -10.70 -6.34
C ASP A 16 -3.65 -12.02 -5.80
N LEU A 17 -2.94 -13.13 -5.93
CA LEU A 17 -3.35 -14.41 -5.31
C LEU A 17 -3.16 -14.38 -3.79
N PHE A 18 -2.06 -13.77 -3.31
CA PHE A 18 -1.79 -13.63 -1.88
C PHE A 18 -2.51 -12.45 -1.23
N ALA A 19 -2.90 -11.46 -2.03
CA ALA A 19 -3.64 -10.27 -1.61
C ALA A 19 -4.91 -10.08 -2.45
N PRO A 20 -5.86 -11.05 -2.43
CA PRO A 20 -7.03 -11.00 -3.29
C PRO A 20 -8.02 -9.94 -2.84
N TRP A 21 -8.81 -9.42 -3.79
CA TRP A 21 -9.96 -8.56 -3.50
C TRP A 21 -10.95 -9.25 -2.56
N GLY A 22 -11.40 -8.53 -1.53
CA GLY A 22 -12.30 -9.06 -0.51
C GLY A 22 -11.64 -10.03 0.48
N GLY A 23 -10.34 -10.29 0.36
CA GLY A 23 -9.60 -11.21 1.22
C GLY A 23 -9.14 -10.60 2.54
N ARG A 24 -9.21 -9.30 2.67
CA ARG A 24 -8.78 -8.56 3.85
C ARG A 24 -9.96 -8.05 4.67
N SER A 25 -9.68 -7.56 5.84
CA SER A 25 -10.65 -7.24 6.89
C SER A 25 -11.45 -5.94 6.67
N GLY A 26 -11.80 -5.59 5.43
CA GLY A 26 -12.69 -4.46 5.12
C GLY A 26 -11.99 -3.23 4.54
N ASP A 27 -10.68 -3.28 4.31
CA ASP A 27 -9.90 -2.23 3.66
C ASP A 27 -10.41 -1.91 2.25
N ASP A 28 -10.69 -2.93 1.46
CA ASP A 28 -11.23 -2.79 0.11
C ASP A 28 -12.51 -1.95 0.07
N ALA A 29 -13.47 -2.24 0.97
CA ALA A 29 -14.73 -1.52 1.05
C ALA A 29 -14.53 -0.08 1.54
N PHE A 30 -13.62 0.12 2.49
CA PHE A 30 -13.29 1.44 3.04
C PHE A 30 -12.71 2.35 1.95
N TYR A 31 -11.69 1.90 1.22
CA TYR A 31 -11.11 2.68 0.13
C TYR A 31 -12.07 2.89 -1.02
N MET A 32 -12.84 1.85 -1.38
CA MET A 32 -13.78 1.94 -2.49
C MET A 32 -14.85 3.02 -2.29
N GLU A 33 -15.27 3.27 -1.04
CA GLU A 33 -16.19 4.36 -0.72
C GLU A 33 -15.61 5.73 -1.13
N TYR A 34 -14.32 5.98 -0.84
CA TYR A 34 -13.64 7.21 -1.25
C TYR A 34 -13.42 7.29 -2.76
N ILE A 35 -13.00 6.17 -3.38
CA ILE A 35 -12.74 6.11 -4.83
C ILE A 35 -14.01 6.42 -5.63
N LEU A 36 -15.14 5.78 -5.27
CA LEU A 36 -16.41 5.97 -5.99
C LEU A 36 -17.03 7.37 -5.79
N ALA A 37 -16.61 8.09 -4.75
CA ALA A 37 -17.05 9.46 -4.49
C ALA A 37 -16.17 10.53 -5.18
N ALA A 38 -15.03 10.15 -5.76
CA ALA A 38 -14.07 11.05 -6.38
C ALA A 38 -14.13 11.00 -7.91
N ASP A 39 -13.96 12.13 -8.60
CA ASP A 39 -13.86 12.18 -10.07
C ASP A 39 -12.44 11.88 -10.56
N SER A 40 -11.42 12.08 -9.70
CA SER A 40 -10.02 11.86 -10.02
C SER A 40 -9.26 11.28 -8.83
N VAL A 41 -8.59 10.14 -9.06
CA VAL A 41 -7.91 9.35 -8.03
C VAL A 41 -6.47 9.09 -8.44
N LEU A 42 -5.53 9.27 -7.49
CA LEU A 42 -4.15 8.83 -7.57
C LEU A 42 -3.89 7.79 -6.48
N ASP A 43 -3.48 6.59 -6.86
CA ASP A 43 -3.01 5.55 -5.95
C ASP A 43 -1.48 5.49 -5.99
N VAL A 44 -0.83 5.87 -4.89
CA VAL A 44 0.63 5.93 -4.75
C VAL A 44 1.13 4.64 -4.10
N GLY A 45 1.99 3.92 -4.80
CA GLY A 45 2.36 2.55 -4.46
C GLY A 45 1.24 1.58 -4.85
N CYS A 46 0.66 1.77 -6.03
CA CYS A 46 -0.54 1.07 -6.48
C CYS A 46 -0.32 -0.44 -6.73
N GLY A 47 0.93 -0.91 -6.81
CA GLY A 47 1.24 -2.28 -7.15
C GLY A 47 0.63 -2.69 -8.48
N THR A 48 -0.13 -3.80 -8.50
CA THR A 48 -0.88 -4.27 -9.68
C THR A 48 -2.11 -3.40 -9.99
N GLY A 49 -2.41 -2.43 -9.13
CA GLY A 49 -3.59 -1.58 -9.25
C GLY A 49 -4.91 -2.33 -9.06
N LEU A 50 -4.94 -3.40 -8.30
CA LEU A 50 -6.14 -4.23 -8.09
C LEU A 50 -7.34 -3.39 -7.68
N ILE A 51 -7.17 -2.44 -6.77
CA ILE A 51 -8.28 -1.58 -6.30
C ILE A 51 -8.78 -0.63 -7.39
N LEU A 52 -7.88 -0.07 -8.22
CA LEU A 52 -8.26 0.78 -9.35
C LEU A 52 -8.99 -0.02 -10.45
N ARG A 53 -8.53 -1.25 -10.71
CA ARG A 53 -9.19 -2.17 -11.65
C ARG A 53 -10.59 -2.50 -11.17
N LYS A 54 -10.76 -2.77 -9.87
CA LYS A 54 -12.08 -3.01 -9.24
C LYS A 54 -12.98 -1.78 -9.28
N ALA A 55 -12.45 -0.59 -9.12
CA ALA A 55 -13.22 0.64 -9.27
C ALA A 55 -13.82 0.76 -10.69
N ARG A 56 -13.04 0.45 -11.73
CA ARG A 56 -13.56 0.37 -13.11
C ARG A 56 -14.66 -0.68 -13.29
N GLU A 57 -14.48 -1.86 -12.71
CA GLU A 57 -15.52 -2.93 -12.76
C GLU A 57 -16.81 -2.50 -12.06
N LEU A 58 -16.73 -1.70 -11.01
CA LEU A 58 -17.86 -1.13 -10.28
C LEU A 58 -18.44 0.13 -10.94
N GLY A 59 -17.92 0.54 -12.10
CA GLY A 59 -18.49 1.61 -12.92
C GLY A 59 -17.91 3.00 -12.68
N HIS A 60 -16.77 3.12 -12.02
CA HIS A 60 -16.08 4.41 -11.91
C HIS A 60 -15.64 4.90 -13.28
N THR A 61 -16.06 6.11 -13.68
CA THR A 61 -15.82 6.69 -15.03
C THR A 61 -14.82 7.84 -15.03
N GLY A 62 -14.44 8.34 -13.84
CA GLY A 62 -13.50 9.43 -13.68
C GLY A 62 -12.05 9.03 -13.97
N ARG A 63 -11.11 9.93 -13.77
CA ARG A 63 -9.68 9.69 -13.98
C ARG A 63 -9.12 8.78 -12.88
N LEU A 64 -8.46 7.69 -13.25
CA LEU A 64 -7.72 6.82 -12.33
C LEU A 64 -6.25 6.75 -12.75
N VAL A 65 -5.35 7.02 -11.81
CA VAL A 65 -3.89 6.98 -12.00
C VAL A 65 -3.27 6.06 -10.96
N GLY A 66 -2.51 5.07 -11.42
CA GLY A 66 -1.66 4.25 -10.56
C GLY A 66 -0.20 4.68 -10.69
N LEU A 67 0.46 4.96 -9.58
CA LEU A 67 1.89 5.28 -9.50
C LEU A 67 2.62 4.20 -8.71
N ASP A 68 3.61 3.56 -9.31
CA ASP A 68 4.44 2.54 -8.64
C ASP A 68 5.86 2.52 -9.21
N PRO A 69 6.91 2.34 -8.38
CA PRO A 69 8.28 2.20 -8.83
C PRO A 69 8.64 0.78 -9.30
N ALA A 70 7.72 -0.19 -9.21
CA ALA A 70 7.90 -1.56 -9.66
C ALA A 70 7.24 -1.77 -11.03
N ASP A 71 8.03 -1.76 -12.10
CA ASP A 71 7.50 -1.93 -13.46
C ASP A 71 6.80 -3.29 -13.66
N ALA A 72 7.32 -4.36 -13.01
CA ALA A 72 6.69 -5.67 -13.04
C ALA A 72 5.27 -5.68 -12.44
N MET A 73 5.03 -4.90 -11.39
CA MET A 73 3.69 -4.71 -10.82
C MET A 73 2.76 -3.95 -11.77
N LEU A 74 3.28 -2.86 -12.37
CA LEU A 74 2.52 -2.08 -13.34
C LEU A 74 2.19 -2.87 -14.60
N ASP A 75 3.06 -3.79 -15.02
CA ASP A 75 2.80 -4.63 -16.20
C ASP A 75 1.61 -5.55 -16.00
N VAL A 76 1.39 -6.08 -14.78
CA VAL A 76 0.17 -6.83 -14.45
C VAL A 76 -1.07 -5.94 -14.62
N GLY A 77 -1.04 -4.72 -14.08
CA GLY A 77 -2.15 -3.77 -14.20
C GLY A 77 -2.43 -3.34 -15.64
N ARG A 78 -1.38 -3.00 -16.40
CA ARG A 78 -1.45 -2.57 -17.81
C ARG A 78 -2.05 -3.63 -18.72
N HIS A 79 -1.73 -4.91 -18.45
CA HIS A 79 -2.26 -6.02 -19.23
C HIS A 79 -3.78 -6.09 -19.15
N ASP A 80 -4.33 -5.88 -17.98
CA ASP A 80 -5.77 -6.03 -17.70
C ASP A 80 -6.58 -4.77 -18.04
N ARG A 81 -6.00 -3.56 -17.89
CA ARG A 81 -6.74 -2.30 -17.98
C ARG A 81 -5.97 -1.18 -18.67
N VAL A 82 -6.32 -0.93 -19.91
CA VAL A 82 -5.78 0.17 -20.71
C VAL A 82 -6.47 1.53 -20.47
N ASP A 83 -7.57 1.53 -19.70
CA ASP A 83 -8.39 2.69 -19.35
C ASP A 83 -8.01 3.29 -17.98
N ILE A 84 -6.89 2.87 -17.42
CA ILE A 84 -6.24 3.41 -16.23
C ILE A 84 -4.89 3.98 -16.65
N GLU A 85 -4.53 5.16 -16.14
CA GLU A 85 -3.22 5.75 -16.37
C GLU A 85 -2.19 5.09 -15.44
N TRP A 86 -1.14 4.49 -16.01
CA TRP A 86 -0.08 3.82 -15.26
C TRP A 86 1.21 4.62 -15.35
N THR A 87 1.70 5.10 -14.22
CA THR A 87 2.90 5.92 -14.11
C THR A 87 3.99 5.13 -13.38
N TYR A 88 5.13 4.96 -14.05
CA TYR A 88 6.34 4.42 -13.42
C TYR A 88 7.04 5.51 -12.64
N GLY A 89 7.31 5.29 -11.36
CA GLY A 89 7.99 6.24 -10.47
C GLY A 89 7.52 6.14 -9.03
N ASP A 90 8.01 7.07 -8.23
CA ASP A 90 7.65 7.25 -6.83
C ASP A 90 7.41 8.74 -6.54
N PRO A 91 6.98 9.13 -5.32
CA PRO A 91 6.72 10.53 -4.99
C PRO A 91 7.89 11.49 -5.23
N SER A 92 9.14 11.00 -5.23
CA SER A 92 10.34 11.84 -5.48
C SER A 92 10.60 12.11 -6.97
N THR A 93 10.00 11.31 -7.85
CA THR A 93 10.27 11.33 -9.29
C THR A 93 9.15 11.94 -10.13
N VAL A 94 7.98 12.16 -9.54
CA VAL A 94 6.79 12.70 -10.21
C VAL A 94 6.39 14.07 -9.68
N THR A 95 5.67 14.81 -10.51
CA THR A 95 5.09 16.11 -10.10
C THR A 95 3.66 16.19 -10.60
N PHE A 96 2.74 16.45 -9.66
CA PHE A 96 1.33 16.75 -9.93
C PHE A 96 0.98 18.13 -9.37
N SER A 97 -0.06 18.77 -9.87
CA SER A 97 -0.43 20.12 -9.44
C SER A 97 -1.95 20.32 -9.39
N GLY A 98 -2.56 19.96 -8.24
CA GLY A 98 -3.98 20.18 -8.00
C GLY A 98 -4.88 19.38 -8.95
N GLU A 99 -4.56 18.11 -9.19
CA GLU A 99 -5.20 17.29 -10.20
C GLU A 99 -6.21 16.29 -9.64
N PHE A 100 -6.09 15.93 -8.34
CA PHE A 100 -6.82 14.79 -7.78
C PHE A 100 -7.76 15.20 -6.63
N ASP A 101 -8.97 14.65 -6.67
CA ASP A 101 -9.93 14.73 -5.57
C ASP A 101 -9.57 13.75 -4.44
N LEU A 102 -8.92 12.63 -4.80
CA LEU A 102 -8.41 11.63 -3.89
C LEU A 102 -6.98 11.25 -4.26
N VAL A 103 -6.09 11.31 -3.27
CA VAL A 103 -4.81 10.62 -3.29
C VAL A 103 -4.85 9.54 -2.22
N MET A 104 -4.37 8.35 -2.52
CA MET A 104 -4.34 7.28 -1.55
C MET A 104 -3.03 6.50 -1.57
N MET A 105 -2.74 5.80 -0.48
CA MET A 105 -1.70 4.76 -0.37
C MET A 105 -2.33 3.57 0.33
N SER A 106 -2.71 2.54 -0.42
CA SER A 106 -3.33 1.33 0.12
C SER A 106 -2.33 0.19 0.28
N GLY A 107 -2.70 -0.86 1.03
CA GLY A 107 -1.88 -2.05 1.20
C GLY A 107 -0.58 -1.81 1.99
N HIS A 108 -0.57 -0.82 2.88
CA HIS A 108 0.58 -0.41 3.70
C HIS A 108 1.76 0.15 2.88
N ALA A 109 1.50 0.66 1.67
CA ALA A 109 2.52 1.27 0.81
C ALA A 109 3.30 2.39 1.52
N PHE A 110 2.67 3.11 2.45
CA PHE A 110 3.31 4.14 3.25
C PHE A 110 4.54 3.64 4.05
N GLN A 111 4.54 2.39 4.50
CA GLN A 111 5.59 1.86 5.37
C GLN A 111 6.95 1.64 4.68
N VAL A 112 7.04 1.80 3.37
CA VAL A 112 8.30 1.70 2.61
C VAL A 112 9.22 2.93 2.79
N PHE A 113 8.69 4.04 3.30
CA PHE A 113 9.46 5.24 3.60
C PHE A 113 10.19 5.07 4.95
N LEU A 114 11.50 4.85 4.90
CA LEU A 114 12.29 4.46 6.07
C LEU A 114 12.83 5.64 6.87
N ALA A 115 12.81 6.86 6.32
CA ALA A 115 13.33 8.09 6.93
C ALA A 115 12.30 9.21 6.89
N ASP A 116 12.39 10.18 7.82
CA ASP A 116 11.48 11.33 7.89
C ASP A 116 11.52 12.16 6.62
N GLU A 117 12.70 12.32 6.03
CA GLU A 117 12.88 13.07 4.78
C GLU A 117 12.08 12.45 3.62
N GLN A 118 12.04 11.11 3.54
CA GLN A 118 11.25 10.40 2.52
C GLN A 118 9.75 10.56 2.76
N VAL A 119 9.31 10.51 4.02
CA VAL A 119 7.91 10.74 4.39
C VAL A 119 7.49 12.17 4.05
N LEU A 120 8.30 13.17 4.41
CA LEU A 120 8.01 14.58 4.14
C LEU A 120 7.99 14.86 2.62
N GLU A 121 8.89 14.26 1.84
CA GLU A 121 8.89 14.36 0.39
C GLU A 121 7.61 13.76 -0.21
N ALA A 122 7.22 12.55 0.23
CA ALA A 122 5.99 11.90 -0.21
C ALA A 122 4.75 12.74 0.16
N PHE A 123 4.66 13.24 1.39
CA PHE A 123 3.56 14.09 1.82
C PHE A 123 3.52 15.43 1.07
N SER A 124 4.67 16.02 0.74
CA SER A 124 4.75 17.22 -0.08
C SER A 124 4.19 16.98 -1.49
N THR A 125 4.56 15.86 -2.12
CA THR A 125 4.06 15.47 -3.44
C THR A 125 2.55 15.20 -3.41
N VAL A 126 2.07 14.47 -2.39
CA VAL A 126 0.64 14.24 -2.15
C VAL A 126 -0.11 15.57 -2.00
N ARG A 127 0.39 16.46 -1.15
CA ARG A 127 -0.22 17.78 -0.91
C ARG A 127 -0.30 18.62 -2.19
N GLN A 128 0.73 18.57 -3.05
CA GLN A 128 0.73 19.26 -4.34
C GLN A 128 -0.24 18.61 -5.34
N ALA A 129 -0.38 17.29 -5.32
CA ALA A 129 -1.27 16.54 -6.20
C ALA A 129 -2.75 16.80 -5.90
N LEU A 130 -3.10 17.05 -4.62
CA LEU A 130 -4.47 17.29 -4.18
C LEU A 130 -5.03 18.60 -4.69
N ARG A 131 -6.27 18.58 -5.14
CA ARG A 131 -7.14 19.75 -5.29
C ARG A 131 -7.41 20.42 -3.94
N GLU A 132 -7.99 21.61 -3.95
CA GLU A 132 -8.26 22.39 -2.73
C GLU A 132 -9.12 21.61 -1.72
N ASP A 133 -10.17 20.91 -2.18
CA ASP A 133 -11.06 20.08 -1.37
C ASP A 133 -10.70 18.59 -1.41
N GLY A 134 -9.53 18.25 -1.94
CA GLY A 134 -9.08 16.87 -2.10
C GLY A 134 -8.67 16.21 -0.78
N ARG A 135 -8.79 14.89 -0.73
CA ARG A 135 -8.43 14.08 0.44
C ARG A 135 -7.26 13.16 0.16
N PHE A 136 -6.43 12.99 1.18
CA PHE A 136 -5.41 11.95 1.24
C PHE A 136 -5.84 10.88 2.22
N VAL A 137 -5.90 9.62 1.77
CA VAL A 137 -6.33 8.47 2.58
C VAL A 137 -5.25 7.40 2.53
N PHE A 138 -4.76 6.98 3.69
CA PHE A 138 -3.74 5.95 3.79
C PHE A 138 -3.78 5.24 5.14
N GLU A 139 -3.13 4.10 5.23
CA GLU A 139 -2.94 3.39 6.48
C GLU A 139 -1.49 3.04 6.75
N THR A 140 -1.20 2.83 8.02
CA THR A 140 0.03 2.21 8.51
C THR A 140 -0.31 1.31 9.69
N ARG A 141 0.44 0.22 9.85
CA ARG A 141 0.28 -0.66 11.00
C ARG A 141 0.68 0.05 12.29
N ASN A 142 -0.15 -0.08 13.32
CA ASN A 142 0.17 0.45 14.64
C ASN A 142 1.35 -0.33 15.26
N PRO A 143 2.49 0.32 15.59
CA PRO A 143 3.64 -0.37 16.19
C PRO A 143 3.30 -1.05 17.52
N LEU A 144 2.32 -0.54 18.27
CA LEU A 144 1.92 -1.14 19.55
C LEU A 144 1.20 -2.49 19.39
N ALA A 145 0.58 -2.73 18.24
CA ALA A 145 -0.05 -4.02 17.92
C ALA A 145 0.96 -5.10 17.50
N ARG A 146 2.22 -4.74 17.22
CA ARG A 146 3.33 -5.66 16.93
C ARG A 146 2.97 -6.75 15.91
N ARG A 147 2.30 -6.38 14.83
CA ARG A 147 1.84 -7.35 13.80
C ARG A 147 2.97 -8.17 13.17
N TRP A 148 4.21 -7.72 13.27
CA TRP A 148 5.39 -8.49 12.86
C TRP A 148 5.66 -9.75 13.72
N ASP A 149 5.08 -9.86 14.90
CA ASP A 149 5.21 -11.08 15.74
C ASP A 149 4.54 -12.29 15.05
N ASP A 150 3.59 -12.06 14.12
CA ASP A 150 2.96 -13.08 13.29
C ASP A 150 3.79 -13.46 12.05
N TRP A 151 4.87 -12.73 11.74
CA TRP A 151 5.68 -12.95 10.54
C TRP A 151 6.76 -13.99 10.81
N VAL A 152 6.31 -15.21 10.98
CA VAL A 152 7.14 -16.38 11.27
C VAL A 152 6.84 -17.50 10.26
N PRO A 153 7.82 -18.36 9.95
CA PRO A 153 7.63 -19.43 8.94
C PRO A 153 6.46 -20.37 9.24
N GLY A 154 6.06 -20.48 10.53
CA GLY A 154 4.91 -21.29 10.95
C GLY A 154 3.55 -20.72 10.48
N ASN A 155 3.47 -19.45 10.11
CA ASN A 155 2.26 -18.74 9.68
C ASN A 155 2.23 -18.53 8.16
N ALA A 156 2.66 -19.51 7.38
CA ALA A 156 2.66 -19.43 5.94
C ALA A 156 1.24 -19.31 5.36
N VAL A 157 1.12 -18.50 4.29
CA VAL A 157 -0.11 -18.39 3.50
C VAL A 157 -0.01 -19.32 2.30
N GLU A 158 -1.01 -20.15 2.10
CA GLU A 158 -1.11 -21.07 0.96
C GLU A 158 -2.36 -20.75 0.14
N VAL A 159 -2.19 -20.64 -1.17
CA VAL A 159 -3.28 -20.34 -2.10
C VAL A 159 -3.25 -21.29 -3.30
N PRO A 160 -4.40 -21.67 -3.89
CA PRO A 160 -4.42 -22.44 -5.13
C PRO A 160 -3.72 -21.68 -6.26
N HIS A 161 -2.82 -22.35 -7.00
CA HIS A 161 -2.18 -21.77 -8.16
C HIS A 161 -3.03 -22.02 -9.43
N PRO A 162 -3.18 -21.04 -10.35
CA PRO A 162 -4.02 -21.19 -11.56
C PRO A 162 -3.61 -22.36 -12.47
N GLU A 163 -2.33 -22.68 -12.54
CA GLU A 163 -1.80 -23.81 -13.32
C GLU A 163 -1.85 -25.16 -12.57
N GLY A 164 -2.55 -25.20 -11.43
CA GLY A 164 -2.64 -26.37 -10.55
C GLY A 164 -1.55 -26.36 -9.46
N GLY A 165 -1.84 -27.09 -8.37
CA GLY A 165 -0.99 -27.10 -7.17
C GLY A 165 -1.21 -25.89 -6.27
N VAL A 166 -0.22 -25.56 -5.44
CA VAL A 166 -0.29 -24.54 -4.39
C VAL A 166 0.88 -23.58 -4.51
N ALA A 167 0.59 -22.28 -4.46
CA ALA A 167 1.58 -21.26 -4.20
C ALA A 167 1.61 -20.98 -2.68
N ARG A 168 2.81 -20.80 -2.14
CA ARG A 168 3.02 -20.57 -0.71
C ARG A 168 3.93 -19.37 -0.48
N MET A 169 3.57 -18.55 0.49
CA MET A 169 4.36 -17.42 0.98
C MET A 169 4.52 -17.53 2.49
N GLU A 170 5.71 -17.34 2.98
CA GLU A 170 6.02 -17.24 4.40
C GLU A 170 6.94 -16.07 4.67
N HIS A 171 6.87 -15.55 5.90
CA HIS A 171 7.75 -14.48 6.36
C HIS A 171 8.63 -14.96 7.51
N ASP A 172 9.80 -14.34 7.63
CA ASP A 172 10.76 -14.58 8.70
C ASP A 172 11.35 -13.23 9.10
N VAL A 173 10.96 -12.74 10.28
CA VAL A 173 11.38 -11.41 10.75
C VAL A 173 12.76 -11.47 11.37
N ASP A 174 13.58 -10.46 11.09
CA ASP A 174 14.91 -10.32 11.67
C ASP A 174 14.80 -9.78 13.11
N LEU A 175 15.34 -10.51 14.07
CA LEU A 175 15.36 -10.09 15.47
C LEU A 175 16.78 -9.80 15.95
N PRO A 176 16.99 -8.86 16.89
CA PRO A 176 15.97 -8.00 17.52
C PRO A 176 15.50 -6.86 16.62
N ILE A 177 14.27 -6.36 16.85
CA ILE A 177 13.77 -5.14 16.19
C ILE A 177 14.52 -3.94 16.77
N GLU A 178 15.04 -3.08 15.91
CA GLU A 178 15.76 -1.86 16.29
C GLU A 178 14.97 -0.60 15.89
N GLY A 179 14.48 0.14 16.90
CA GLY A 179 13.71 1.36 16.68
C GLY A 179 12.37 1.10 15.96
N GLU A 180 12.13 1.85 14.88
CA GLU A 180 10.89 1.79 14.09
C GLU A 180 11.00 0.88 12.86
N LEU A 181 12.18 0.30 12.59
CA LEU A 181 12.44 -0.47 11.38
C LEU A 181 12.31 -1.97 11.63
N VAL A 182 11.48 -2.61 10.84
CA VAL A 182 11.27 -4.07 10.87
C VAL A 182 11.72 -4.64 9.54
N SER A 183 12.80 -5.43 9.57
CA SER A 183 13.30 -6.16 8.41
C SER A 183 12.84 -7.61 8.46
N PHE A 184 12.53 -8.17 7.29
CA PHE A 184 12.10 -9.56 7.18
C PHE A 184 12.43 -10.13 5.82
N THR A 185 12.49 -11.45 5.74
CA THR A 185 12.64 -12.20 4.50
C THR A 185 11.31 -12.90 4.17
N SER A 186 10.81 -12.67 2.96
CA SER A 186 9.67 -13.40 2.40
C SER A 186 10.21 -14.54 1.52
N ARG A 187 9.69 -15.76 1.70
CA ARG A 187 9.99 -16.92 0.87
C ARG A 187 8.75 -17.35 0.12
N PHE A 188 8.92 -17.53 -1.19
CA PHE A 188 7.84 -17.90 -2.10
C PHE A 188 8.16 -19.23 -2.78
N THR A 189 7.17 -20.11 -2.84
CA THR A 189 7.19 -21.29 -3.70
C THR A 189 5.93 -21.36 -4.54
N ALA A 190 6.04 -21.79 -5.76
CA ALA A 190 4.92 -22.03 -6.66
C ALA A 190 5.25 -23.18 -7.62
N PRO A 191 4.26 -23.86 -8.23
CA PRO A 191 4.47 -24.90 -9.21
C PRO A 191 5.30 -24.46 -10.42
N THR A 192 5.28 -23.17 -10.73
CA THR A 192 6.01 -22.55 -11.85
C THR A 192 7.43 -22.08 -11.49
N PHE A 193 7.89 -22.29 -10.25
CA PHE A 193 9.21 -21.87 -9.79
C PHE A 193 10.20 -23.05 -9.72
N ASP A 194 11.44 -22.81 -10.10
CA ASP A 194 12.54 -23.73 -9.87
C ASP A 194 13.14 -23.51 -8.48
N GLY A 195 12.39 -23.94 -7.43
CA GLY A 195 12.81 -23.79 -6.03
C GLY A 195 12.17 -22.61 -5.32
N VAL A 196 12.85 -22.12 -4.27
CA VAL A 196 12.38 -21.03 -3.42
C VAL A 196 12.89 -19.70 -3.96
N LEU A 197 12.00 -18.72 -4.09
CA LEU A 197 12.36 -17.33 -4.35
C LEU A 197 12.33 -16.55 -3.05
N GLU A 198 13.37 -15.76 -2.77
CA GLU A 198 13.47 -14.95 -1.56
C GLU A 198 13.48 -13.46 -1.91
N SER A 199 12.76 -12.68 -1.08
CA SER A 199 12.79 -11.22 -1.09
C SER A 199 13.00 -10.70 0.32
N ARG A 200 13.97 -9.80 0.51
CA ARG A 200 14.18 -9.10 1.77
C ARG A 200 13.54 -7.72 1.70
N SER A 201 12.80 -7.36 2.74
CA SER A 201 12.09 -6.10 2.87
C SER A 201 12.38 -5.46 4.23
N THR A 202 12.27 -4.13 4.29
CA THR A 202 12.28 -3.37 5.53
C THR A 202 11.09 -2.42 5.50
N LEU A 203 10.30 -2.41 6.57
CA LEU A 203 9.18 -1.50 6.75
C LEU A 203 9.38 -0.64 7.98
N ARG A 204 8.88 0.59 7.93
CA ARG A 204 8.89 1.49 9.07
C ARG A 204 7.53 1.52 9.76
N PHE A 205 7.57 1.36 11.07
CA PHE A 205 6.40 1.38 11.96
C PHE A 205 6.42 2.67 12.79
N LEU A 206 5.91 3.74 12.21
CA LEU A 206 5.82 5.04 12.88
C LEU A 206 4.83 5.01 14.04
N SER A 207 5.19 5.64 15.15
CA SER A 207 4.23 5.88 16.23
C SER A 207 3.13 6.85 15.76
N HIS A 208 1.93 6.74 16.35
CA HIS A 208 0.82 7.64 16.06
C HIS A 208 1.23 9.12 16.24
N ALA A 209 2.01 9.42 17.29
CA ALA A 209 2.48 10.79 17.56
C ALA A 209 3.46 11.29 16.49
N SER A 210 4.43 10.44 16.08
CA SER A 210 5.40 10.80 15.03
C SER A 210 4.71 11.00 13.68
N LEU A 211 3.76 10.13 13.33
CA LEU A 211 2.96 10.27 12.11
C LEU A 211 2.21 11.60 12.06
N ASN A 212 1.54 11.97 13.15
CA ASN A 212 0.79 13.22 13.24
C ASN A 212 1.70 14.45 13.16
N ALA A 213 2.90 14.38 13.75
CA ALA A 213 3.89 15.46 13.65
C ALA A 213 4.36 15.67 12.20
N LEU A 214 4.68 14.60 11.47
CA LEU A 214 5.11 14.67 10.07
C LEU A 214 3.99 15.16 9.14
N LEU A 215 2.73 14.77 9.36
CA LEU A 215 1.57 15.30 8.63
C LEU A 215 1.44 16.81 8.81
N ALA A 216 1.52 17.28 10.07
CA ALA A 216 1.43 18.70 10.39
C ALA A 216 2.60 19.49 9.77
N GLU A 217 3.83 18.97 9.83
CA GLU A 217 5.02 19.58 9.22
C GLU A 217 4.87 19.73 7.70
N ALA A 218 4.29 18.72 7.04
CA ALA A 218 4.01 18.75 5.61
C ALA A 218 2.83 19.64 5.21
N GLY A 219 2.09 20.23 6.17
CA GLY A 219 0.90 21.04 5.93
C GLY A 219 -0.30 20.22 5.46
N LEU A 220 -0.43 18.99 5.97
CA LEU A 220 -1.61 18.14 5.82
C LEU A 220 -2.41 18.16 7.13
N GLU A 221 -3.67 18.54 7.05
CA GLU A 221 -4.59 18.58 8.19
C GLU A 221 -5.33 17.25 8.32
N ILE A 222 -5.29 16.63 9.51
CA ILE A 222 -6.01 15.40 9.79
C ILE A 222 -7.50 15.71 9.91
N GLU A 223 -8.31 15.12 9.04
CA GLU A 223 -9.78 15.17 9.09
C GLU A 223 -10.33 14.09 10.02
N ALA A 224 -9.77 12.86 9.93
CA ALA A 224 -10.14 11.75 10.79
C ALA A 224 -9.01 10.73 10.90
N GLN A 225 -8.97 9.99 12.01
CA GLN A 225 -8.12 8.81 12.17
C GLN A 225 -8.89 7.68 12.83
N TYR A 226 -8.68 6.47 12.31
CA TYR A 226 -9.36 5.27 12.76
C TYR A 226 -8.36 4.16 13.09
N GLY A 227 -8.70 3.33 14.08
CA GLY A 227 -7.90 2.19 14.51
C GLY A 227 -8.17 0.93 13.69
N PHE A 228 -9.26 0.89 12.97
CA PHE A 228 -9.65 -0.20 12.10
C PHE A 228 -10.65 0.26 11.01
N TRP A 229 -10.94 -0.61 10.06
CA TRP A 229 -11.77 -0.34 8.88
C TRP A 229 -13.24 -0.08 9.18
N ASP A 230 -13.70 -0.43 10.37
CA ASP A 230 -15.04 -0.12 10.91
C ASP A 230 -15.15 1.30 11.51
N ARG A 231 -14.10 2.12 11.33
CA ARG A 231 -13.99 3.49 11.83
C ARG A 231 -13.98 3.61 13.36
N THR A 232 -13.61 2.56 14.08
CA THR A 232 -13.34 2.67 15.51
C THR A 232 -12.17 3.59 15.80
N PRO A 233 -12.15 4.35 16.91
CA PRO A 233 -11.06 5.25 17.26
C PRO A 233 -9.72 4.51 17.41
N VAL A 234 -8.60 5.22 17.14
CA VAL A 234 -7.25 4.70 17.39
C VAL A 234 -7.04 4.51 18.89
N THR A 235 -6.58 3.32 19.27
CA THR A 235 -6.17 2.92 20.61
C THR A 235 -4.81 2.23 20.57
N GLU A 236 -4.23 1.91 21.73
CA GLU A 236 -3.00 1.11 21.79
C GLU A 236 -3.17 -0.30 21.20
N GLN A 237 -4.38 -0.85 21.24
CA GLN A 237 -4.71 -2.18 20.73
C GLN A 237 -5.15 -2.19 19.26
N SER A 238 -5.35 -1.02 18.68
CA SER A 238 -5.74 -0.92 17.27
C SER A 238 -4.68 -1.53 16.36
N PRO A 239 -5.04 -2.39 15.41
CA PRO A 239 -4.06 -2.98 14.49
C PRO A 239 -3.51 -1.98 13.48
N GLU A 240 -4.30 -0.96 13.14
CA GLU A 240 -4.00 0.03 12.13
C GLU A 240 -4.05 1.46 12.68
N ILE A 241 -3.46 2.38 11.95
CA ILE A 241 -3.68 3.83 12.02
C ILE A 241 -4.08 4.24 10.61
N ILE A 242 -5.40 4.36 10.38
CA ILE A 242 -5.97 4.78 9.10
C ILE A 242 -6.19 6.28 9.18
N THR A 243 -5.59 7.03 8.27
CA THR A 243 -5.63 8.49 8.27
C THR A 243 -6.37 9.01 7.06
N VAL A 244 -7.31 9.90 7.31
CA VAL A 244 -7.93 10.77 6.31
C VAL A 244 -7.43 12.18 6.58
N ALA A 245 -6.73 12.75 5.62
CA ALA A 245 -6.18 14.09 5.71
C ALA A 245 -6.60 14.93 4.51
N ARG A 246 -6.48 16.24 4.63
CA ARG A 246 -6.70 17.18 3.56
C ARG A 246 -5.54 18.17 3.47
N ARG A 247 -5.53 18.95 2.41
CA ARG A 247 -4.61 20.05 2.26
C ARG A 247 -4.89 21.14 3.29
N GLY A 248 -3.90 21.51 4.12
CA GLY A 248 -3.93 22.62 5.06
C GLY A 248 -3.56 23.95 4.40
#